data_d2f9d023b48a0ac6ab7142227b6efcef
#
_entry.id   d2f9d023b48a0ac6ab7142227b6efcef
#
_cell.length_a   1.000
_cell.length_b   1.000
_cell.length_c   1.000
_cell.angle_alpha   90.00
_cell.angle_beta   90.00
_cell.angle_gamma   90.00
#
_symmetry.space_group_name_H-M   'P 1'
#
loop_
_entity.id
_entity.type
_entity.pdbx_description
1 polymer ?
#
loop_
_entity_poly.entity_id
_entity_poly.type
_entity_poly.pdbx_seq_one_letter_code
_entity_poly.pdbx_strand_id
1 'polypeptide(L)'
;NSSAESDEKQKESKITAKNITKTFSTTTFSINAKTNGKGKMTYKVADEKIAAVSKKGVVTLKNYGETKIKIRVAASGNYKAAEKTITLTVKPVKAKTGSLKSTAKGSFALKWKQDKKATGYIIQYSTDKRFEKNVKSTTVSSNRTTSKKIGKLKAGKKYYVRICSYKKSGGK
;
A
#
# COMPACT_ATOMS: atom_id res chain seq x y z
N ASN A 1 19.57 -46.43 35.30
CA ASN A 1 18.42 -45.62 34.85
C ASN A 1 18.87 -44.50 33.93
N SER A 2 19.21 -44.86 32.68
CA SER A 2 19.39 -43.88 31.63
C SER A 2 18.00 -43.49 31.15
N SER A 3 17.51 -42.33 31.58
CA SER A 3 16.45 -41.68 30.90
C SER A 3 17.00 -41.30 29.53
N ALA A 4 16.59 -42.01 28.49
CA ALA A 4 16.78 -41.56 27.14
C ALA A 4 15.94 -40.29 26.98
N GLU A 5 16.54 -39.13 27.19
CA GLU A 5 16.02 -37.91 26.65
C GLU A 5 16.01 -38.13 25.13
N SER A 6 14.82 -38.37 24.58
CA SER A 6 14.65 -38.35 23.17
C SER A 6 15.02 -36.93 22.74
N ASP A 7 16.20 -36.77 22.15
CA ASP A 7 16.56 -35.58 21.35
C ASP A 7 15.57 -35.53 20.19
N GLU A 8 14.35 -35.09 20.47
CA GLU A 8 13.43 -34.75 19.40
C GLU A 8 14.03 -33.58 18.64
N LYS A 9 14.59 -33.90 17.49
CA LYS A 9 15.15 -32.93 16.58
C LYS A 9 14.11 -31.84 16.31
N GLN A 10 14.47 -30.57 16.57
CA GLN A 10 13.61 -29.45 16.26
C GLN A 10 13.25 -29.43 14.78
N LYS A 11 11.99 -29.24 14.50
CA LYS A 11 11.45 -29.15 13.14
C LYS A 11 11.48 -27.71 12.64
N GLU A 12 11.88 -27.54 11.40
CA GLU A 12 11.82 -26.24 10.73
C GLU A 12 10.37 -25.88 10.46
N SER A 13 10.00 -24.65 10.81
CA SER A 13 8.74 -24.06 10.39
C SER A 13 8.91 -23.37 9.05
N LYS A 14 7.92 -23.51 8.21
CA LYS A 14 7.88 -22.85 6.91
C LYS A 14 6.58 -22.03 6.80
N ILE A 15 6.70 -20.81 6.29
CA ILE A 15 5.57 -19.96 6.03
C ILE A 15 5.38 -19.88 4.52
N THR A 16 4.17 -20.16 4.04
CA THR A 16 3.78 -20.02 2.64
C THR A 16 2.87 -18.82 2.52
N ALA A 17 3.30 -17.83 1.76
CA ALA A 17 2.52 -16.63 1.46
C ALA A 17 3.04 -16.03 0.15
N LYS A 18 2.16 -15.40 -0.60
CA LYS A 18 2.48 -14.79 -1.90
C LYS A 18 2.49 -13.27 -1.80
N ASN A 19 3.28 -12.63 -2.65
CA ASN A 19 3.17 -11.19 -2.87
C ASN A 19 1.74 -10.86 -3.33
N ILE A 20 1.25 -9.71 -2.90
CA ILE A 20 -0.14 -9.31 -3.14
C ILE A 20 -0.14 -8.00 -3.92
N THR A 21 -0.92 -7.97 -4.99
CA THR A 21 -1.22 -6.74 -5.73
C THR A 21 -2.72 -6.52 -5.69
N LYS A 22 -3.14 -5.36 -5.20
CA LYS A 22 -4.55 -4.96 -5.12
C LYS A 22 -4.74 -3.56 -5.66
N THR A 23 -5.88 -3.33 -6.29
CA THR A 23 -6.35 -1.97 -6.54
C THR A 23 -6.91 -1.41 -5.25
N PHE A 24 -6.65 -0.13 -4.96
CA PHE A 24 -7.15 0.52 -3.75
C PHE A 24 -8.65 0.32 -3.62
N SER A 25 -9.09 -0.15 -2.45
CA SER A 25 -10.49 -0.43 -2.16
C SER A 25 -10.68 -0.38 -0.64
N THR A 26 -11.89 -0.13 -0.19
CA THR A 26 -12.26 -0.22 1.24
C THR A 26 -12.55 -1.66 1.68
N THR A 27 -12.64 -2.59 0.72
CA THR A 27 -12.85 -4.00 1.04
C THR A 27 -11.59 -4.59 1.65
N THR A 28 -11.71 -5.17 2.82
CA THR A 28 -10.60 -5.88 3.48
C THR A 28 -10.37 -7.24 2.84
N PHE A 29 -9.18 -7.76 2.99
CA PHE A 29 -8.84 -9.10 2.50
C PHE A 29 -7.87 -9.79 3.45
N SER A 30 -7.84 -11.12 3.40
CA SER A 30 -6.92 -11.92 4.19
C SER A 30 -5.64 -12.22 3.41
N ILE A 31 -4.49 -12.20 4.11
CA ILE A 31 -3.21 -12.60 3.54
C ILE A 31 -3.21 -14.09 3.16
N ASN A 32 -4.01 -14.90 3.88
CA ASN A 32 -4.07 -16.36 3.66
C ASN A 32 -2.69 -17.05 3.78
N ALA A 33 -1.85 -16.59 4.67
CA ALA A 33 -0.59 -17.24 4.97
C ALA A 33 -0.82 -18.60 5.62
N LYS A 34 0.00 -19.58 5.24
CA LYS A 34 -0.04 -20.93 5.80
C LYS A 34 1.30 -21.28 6.41
N THR A 35 1.29 -22.12 7.42
CA THR A 35 2.50 -22.62 8.05
C THR A 35 2.30 -24.02 8.58
N ASN A 36 3.38 -24.82 8.61
CA ASN A 36 3.42 -26.08 9.33
C ASN A 36 3.80 -25.88 10.81
N GLY A 37 4.24 -24.67 11.19
CA GLY A 37 4.55 -24.33 12.58
C GLY A 37 3.32 -24.38 13.47
N LYS A 38 3.52 -24.55 14.77
CA LYS A 38 2.44 -24.68 15.77
C LYS A 38 2.28 -23.42 16.64
N GLY A 39 3.18 -22.47 16.52
CA GLY A 39 3.14 -21.23 17.27
C GLY A 39 2.17 -20.22 16.70
N LYS A 40 2.00 -19.13 17.43
CA LYS A 40 1.16 -18.02 17.01
C LYS A 40 1.76 -17.31 15.80
N MET A 41 0.91 -17.02 14.82
CA MET A 41 1.29 -16.25 13.65
C MET A 41 1.00 -14.77 13.89
N THR A 42 1.98 -13.91 13.59
CA THR A 42 1.86 -12.46 13.73
C THR A 42 2.23 -11.77 12.42
N TYR A 43 1.75 -10.54 12.26
CA TYR A 43 1.89 -9.76 11.03
C TYR A 43 2.32 -8.34 11.35
N LYS A 44 3.23 -7.79 10.56
CA LYS A 44 3.67 -6.39 10.70
C LYS A 44 3.82 -5.75 9.32
N VAL A 45 3.19 -4.60 9.14
CA VAL A 45 3.33 -3.77 7.93
C VAL A 45 4.46 -2.77 8.15
N ALA A 46 5.35 -2.64 7.17
CA ALA A 46 6.48 -1.70 7.24
C ALA A 46 6.01 -0.25 7.13
N ASP A 47 5.09 0.05 6.23
CA ASP A 47 4.53 1.39 6.07
C ASP A 47 3.04 1.40 6.42
N GLU A 48 2.75 1.85 7.63
CA GLU A 48 1.39 1.93 8.16
C GLU A 48 0.52 2.99 7.48
N LYS A 49 1.11 3.87 6.68
CA LYS A 49 0.37 4.84 5.87
C LYS A 49 -0.31 4.17 4.67
N ILE A 50 0.22 3.04 4.21
CA ILE A 50 -0.30 2.30 3.05
C ILE A 50 -1.34 1.27 3.45
N ALA A 51 -1.11 0.55 4.54
CA ALA A 51 -2.01 -0.51 4.99
C ALA A 51 -1.87 -0.78 6.48
N ALA A 52 -2.91 -1.40 7.03
CA ALA A 52 -2.88 -1.99 8.36
C ALA A 52 -3.21 -3.47 8.26
N VAL A 53 -2.71 -4.28 9.18
CA VAL A 53 -3.01 -5.69 9.25
C VAL A 53 -3.46 -6.06 10.66
N SER A 54 -4.55 -6.83 10.76
CA SER A 54 -5.06 -7.30 12.04
C SER A 54 -4.25 -8.49 12.56
N LYS A 55 -4.48 -8.87 13.81
CA LYS A 55 -3.87 -10.07 14.43
C LYS A 55 -4.20 -11.36 13.67
N LYS A 56 -5.31 -11.37 12.93
CA LYS A 56 -5.75 -12.51 12.13
C LYS A 56 -5.25 -12.48 10.68
N GLY A 57 -4.44 -11.48 10.32
CA GLY A 57 -3.91 -11.36 8.96
C GLY A 57 -4.89 -10.74 7.97
N VAL A 58 -5.84 -9.96 8.44
CA VAL A 58 -6.78 -9.22 7.58
C VAL A 58 -6.21 -7.83 7.30
N VAL A 59 -6.08 -7.49 6.05
CA VAL A 59 -5.47 -6.25 5.58
C VAL A 59 -6.54 -5.22 5.28
N THR A 60 -6.34 -4.00 5.78
CA THR A 60 -7.10 -2.80 5.45
C THR A 60 -6.18 -1.85 4.68
N LEU A 61 -6.56 -1.50 3.46
CA LEU A 61 -5.80 -0.57 2.64
C LEU A 61 -6.09 0.87 3.05
N LYS A 62 -5.05 1.68 3.17
CA LYS A 62 -5.16 3.10 3.56
C LYS A 62 -4.78 4.04 2.42
N ASN A 63 -3.85 3.64 1.58
CA ASN A 63 -3.37 4.43 0.45
C ASN A 63 -2.76 3.50 -0.60
N TYR A 64 -2.52 4.02 -1.79
CA TYR A 64 -1.76 3.28 -2.79
C TYR A 64 -0.26 3.44 -2.56
N GLY A 65 0.50 2.52 -3.10
CA GLY A 65 1.95 2.44 -2.97
C GLY A 65 2.41 1.02 -2.70
N GLU A 66 3.66 0.86 -2.41
CA GLU A 66 4.26 -0.44 -2.13
C GLU A 66 4.80 -0.48 -0.71
N THR A 67 4.53 -1.57 -0.01
CA THR A 67 5.07 -1.81 1.33
C THR A 67 5.39 -3.29 1.51
N LYS A 68 6.09 -3.61 2.58
CA LYS A 68 6.40 -4.99 2.97
C LYS A 68 5.53 -5.41 4.15
N ILE A 69 5.15 -6.68 4.17
CA ILE A 69 4.47 -7.30 5.32
C ILE A 69 5.35 -8.44 5.80
N LYS A 70 5.78 -8.35 7.05
CA LYS A 70 6.52 -9.41 7.71
C LYS A 70 5.54 -10.33 8.40
N ILE A 71 5.61 -11.62 8.09
CA ILE A 71 4.82 -12.68 8.69
C ILE A 71 5.75 -13.51 9.54
N ARG A 72 5.37 -13.74 10.78
CA ARG A 72 6.16 -14.55 11.72
C ARG A 72 5.30 -15.60 12.38
N VAL A 73 5.83 -16.80 12.50
CA VAL A 73 5.31 -17.85 13.37
C VAL A 73 6.25 -18.03 14.55
N ALA A 74 5.71 -17.99 15.77
CA ALA A 74 6.50 -18.21 16.98
C ALA A 74 6.92 -19.66 17.13
N ALA A 75 8.03 -19.90 17.80
CA ALA A 75 8.44 -21.24 18.18
C ALA A 75 7.38 -21.87 19.09
N SER A 76 7.09 -23.15 18.90
CA SER A 76 6.14 -23.88 19.74
C SER A 76 6.46 -25.37 19.73
N GLY A 77 6.55 -25.97 20.91
CA GLY A 77 6.95 -27.37 21.04
C GLY A 77 8.31 -27.63 20.40
N ASN A 78 8.39 -28.58 19.48
CA ASN A 78 9.60 -28.90 18.73
C ASN A 78 9.72 -28.16 17.39
N TYR A 79 8.82 -27.17 17.12
CA TYR A 79 8.88 -26.35 15.93
C TYR A 79 9.60 -25.04 16.20
N LYS A 80 10.54 -24.68 15.35
CA LYS A 80 11.27 -23.42 15.42
C LYS A 80 10.40 -22.24 14.97
N ALA A 81 10.74 -21.03 15.40
CA ALA A 81 10.18 -19.81 14.84
C ALA A 81 10.62 -19.64 13.39
N ALA A 82 9.81 -18.96 12.59
CA ALA A 82 10.13 -18.62 11.20
C ALA A 82 9.53 -17.26 10.83
N GLU A 83 10.13 -16.64 9.83
CA GLU A 83 9.65 -15.37 9.28
C GLU A 83 9.62 -15.45 7.75
N LYS A 84 8.67 -14.73 7.16
CA LYS A 84 8.61 -14.49 5.73
C LYS A 84 8.12 -13.08 5.46
N THR A 85 8.78 -12.39 4.54
CA THR A 85 8.36 -11.05 4.12
C THR A 85 7.77 -11.12 2.71
N ILE A 86 6.57 -10.57 2.55
CA ILE A 86 5.92 -10.42 1.26
C ILE A 86 5.80 -8.95 0.90
N THR A 87 5.64 -8.68 -0.40
CA THR A 87 5.41 -7.33 -0.92
C THR A 87 3.92 -7.13 -1.16
N LEU A 88 3.38 -6.03 -0.65
CA LEU A 88 2.04 -5.56 -0.94
C LEU A 88 2.13 -4.35 -1.85
N THR A 89 1.56 -4.45 -3.04
CA THR A 89 1.45 -3.35 -4.00
C THR A 89 -0.02 -2.95 -4.11
N VAL A 90 -0.30 -1.69 -3.78
CA VAL A 90 -1.64 -1.12 -3.88
C VAL A 90 -1.65 -0.14 -5.05
N LYS A 91 -2.41 -0.48 -6.08
CA LYS A 91 -2.56 0.36 -7.27
C LYS A 91 -3.69 1.37 -7.07
N PRO A 92 -3.57 2.59 -7.62
CA PRO A 92 -4.68 3.55 -7.58
C PRO A 92 -5.87 3.06 -8.38
N VAL A 93 -7.06 3.45 -7.92
CA VAL A 93 -8.29 3.23 -8.68
C VAL A 93 -8.21 4.07 -9.93
N LYS A 94 -8.39 3.46 -11.11
CA LYS A 94 -8.44 4.12 -12.43
C LYS A 94 -8.00 5.59 -12.42
N ALA A 95 -6.71 5.85 -12.43
CA ALA A 95 -6.20 7.21 -12.52
C ALA A 95 -6.57 7.80 -13.90
N LYS A 96 -7.20 8.96 -13.90
CA LYS A 96 -7.31 9.75 -15.11
C LYS A 96 -5.96 10.38 -15.39
N THR A 97 -5.41 10.09 -16.56
CA THR A 97 -4.10 10.59 -16.97
C THR A 97 -4.25 11.69 -18.00
N GLY A 98 -3.34 12.64 -17.96
CA GLY A 98 -3.28 13.72 -18.92
C GLY A 98 -1.94 14.42 -18.85
N SER A 99 -1.80 15.48 -19.63
CA SER A 99 -0.62 16.33 -19.58
C SER A 99 -1.02 17.79 -19.62
N LEU A 100 -0.25 18.63 -18.94
CA LEU A 100 -0.41 20.08 -18.92
C LEU A 100 0.95 20.74 -18.97
N LYS A 101 1.00 21.86 -19.69
CA LYS A 101 2.20 22.70 -19.74
C LYS A 101 2.09 23.75 -18.63
N SER A 102 3.15 23.89 -17.83
CA SER A 102 3.20 24.94 -16.84
C SER A 102 3.30 26.32 -17.49
N THR A 103 2.73 27.32 -16.83
CA THR A 103 2.81 28.72 -17.27
C THR A 103 4.22 29.28 -17.11
N ALA A 104 4.45 30.50 -17.62
CA ALA A 104 5.71 31.22 -17.42
C ALA A 104 6.04 31.45 -15.94
N LYS A 105 5.02 31.43 -15.07
CA LYS A 105 5.19 31.55 -13.60
C LYS A 105 5.34 30.20 -12.89
N GLY A 106 5.39 29.09 -13.65
CA GLY A 106 5.57 27.77 -13.07
C GLY A 106 4.34 27.22 -12.36
N SER A 107 3.16 27.34 -12.98
CA SER A 107 1.92 26.80 -12.42
C SER A 107 1.01 26.24 -13.50
N PHE A 108 0.09 25.37 -13.09
CA PHE A 108 -1.07 25.00 -13.91
C PHE A 108 -2.29 24.79 -13.01
N ALA A 109 -3.46 24.91 -13.59
CA ALA A 109 -4.72 24.63 -12.92
C ALA A 109 -5.29 23.29 -13.42
N LEU A 110 -5.67 22.45 -12.46
CA LEU A 110 -6.33 21.18 -12.75
C LEU A 110 -7.80 21.28 -12.44
N LYS A 111 -8.61 20.66 -13.29
CA LYS A 111 -10.04 20.45 -13.05
C LYS A 111 -10.38 18.98 -13.31
N TRP A 112 -11.29 18.43 -12.54
CA TRP A 112 -11.75 17.06 -12.70
C TRP A 112 -13.21 16.92 -12.32
N LYS A 113 -13.79 15.79 -12.70
CA LYS A 113 -15.19 15.48 -12.39
C LYS A 113 -15.30 14.97 -10.95
N GLN A 114 -16.28 15.45 -10.20
CA GLN A 114 -16.53 14.99 -8.84
C GLN A 114 -16.84 13.49 -8.81
N ASP A 115 -16.22 12.78 -7.88
CA ASP A 115 -16.57 11.42 -7.50
C ASP A 115 -17.28 11.47 -6.15
N LYS A 116 -18.59 11.34 -6.16
CA LYS A 116 -19.43 11.45 -4.95
C LYS A 116 -19.19 10.32 -3.94
N LYS A 117 -18.62 9.20 -4.39
CA LYS A 117 -18.33 8.05 -3.54
C LYS A 117 -16.95 8.11 -2.88
N ALA A 118 -16.10 9.00 -3.32
CA ALA A 118 -14.75 9.16 -2.79
C ALA A 118 -14.73 10.01 -1.53
N THR A 119 -13.71 9.83 -0.70
CA THR A 119 -13.38 10.76 0.38
C THR A 119 -12.70 12.00 -0.19
N GLY A 120 -11.81 11.80 -1.14
CA GLY A 120 -11.05 12.86 -1.79
C GLY A 120 -10.26 12.32 -2.96
N TYR A 121 -9.20 13.06 -3.33
CA TYR A 121 -8.41 12.75 -4.51
C TYR A 121 -6.93 12.82 -4.19
N ILE A 122 -6.15 12.05 -4.93
CA ILE A 122 -4.70 12.14 -4.90
C ILE A 122 -4.25 12.52 -6.31
N ILE A 123 -3.48 13.60 -6.38
CA ILE A 123 -2.94 14.14 -7.61
C ILE A 123 -1.45 13.87 -7.61
N GLN A 124 -0.97 13.20 -8.65
CA GLN A 124 0.46 13.03 -8.89
C GLN A 124 0.84 13.72 -10.18
N TYR A 125 2.01 14.34 -10.20
CA TYR A 125 2.53 15.00 -11.38
C TYR A 125 4.04 14.86 -11.47
N SER A 126 4.53 14.80 -12.71
CA SER A 126 5.95 14.61 -13.01
C SER A 126 6.24 15.07 -14.42
N THR A 127 7.47 15.52 -14.65
CA THR A 127 7.96 15.74 -16.02
C THR A 127 8.27 14.41 -16.73
N ASP A 128 8.32 13.31 -16.00
CA ASP A 128 8.54 11.97 -16.52
C ASP A 128 7.22 11.29 -16.87
N LYS A 129 7.03 10.94 -18.14
CA LYS A 129 5.83 10.24 -18.62
C LYS A 129 5.55 8.93 -17.90
N ARG A 130 6.59 8.25 -17.44
CA ARG A 130 6.48 6.96 -16.75
C ARG A 130 6.26 7.08 -15.24
N PHE A 131 6.29 8.30 -14.69
CA PHE A 131 6.21 8.54 -13.25
C PHE A 131 7.23 7.76 -12.43
N GLU A 132 8.44 7.59 -12.97
CA GLU A 132 9.54 6.91 -12.28
C GLU A 132 10.45 7.90 -11.54
N LYS A 133 10.53 9.15 -12.03
CA LYS A 133 11.42 10.19 -11.51
C LYS A 133 10.65 11.46 -11.19
N ASN A 134 11.11 12.15 -10.13
CA ASN A 134 10.60 13.47 -9.75
C ASN A 134 9.07 13.53 -9.62
N VAL A 135 8.48 12.47 -9.12
CA VAL A 135 7.04 12.40 -8.90
C VAL A 135 6.69 13.18 -7.65
N LYS A 136 5.78 14.13 -7.79
CA LYS A 136 5.18 14.86 -6.67
C LYS A 136 3.74 14.44 -6.50
N SER A 137 3.28 14.47 -5.25
CA SER A 137 1.93 14.03 -4.89
C SER A 137 1.29 15.07 -3.98
N THR A 138 0.03 15.32 -4.19
CA THR A 138 -0.76 16.15 -3.29
C THR A 138 -2.13 15.52 -3.07
N THR A 139 -2.66 15.66 -1.87
CA THR A 139 -3.94 15.10 -1.48
C THR A 139 -4.98 16.20 -1.37
N VAL A 140 -6.15 15.98 -1.96
CA VAL A 140 -7.33 16.81 -1.82
C VAL A 140 -8.31 16.07 -0.91
N SER A 141 -8.50 16.55 0.30
CA SER A 141 -9.23 15.83 1.35
C SER A 141 -10.76 15.90 1.25
N SER A 142 -11.29 16.65 0.30
CA SER A 142 -12.74 16.76 0.08
C SER A 142 -13.13 16.31 -1.32
N ASN A 143 -14.12 15.43 -1.44
CA ASN A 143 -14.64 15.01 -2.73
C ASN A 143 -15.35 16.13 -3.50
N ARG A 144 -15.78 17.18 -2.80
CA ARG A 144 -16.46 18.34 -3.40
C ARG A 144 -15.51 19.28 -4.13
N THR A 145 -14.21 19.23 -3.81
CA THR A 145 -13.20 20.01 -4.50
C THR A 145 -12.93 19.36 -5.87
N THR A 146 -13.10 20.09 -6.94
CA THR A 146 -12.95 19.63 -8.32
C THR A 146 -11.95 20.42 -9.13
N SER A 147 -11.20 21.30 -8.46
CA SER A 147 -10.12 22.06 -9.08
C SER A 147 -9.01 22.35 -8.09
N LYS A 148 -7.79 22.47 -8.59
CA LYS A 148 -6.64 22.84 -7.80
C LYS A 148 -5.56 23.47 -8.66
N LYS A 149 -4.98 24.55 -8.16
CA LYS A 149 -3.79 25.17 -8.77
C LYS A 149 -2.54 24.53 -8.18
N ILE A 150 -1.65 24.07 -9.03
CA ILE A 150 -0.34 23.53 -8.65
C ILE A 150 0.72 24.56 -9.04
N GLY A 151 1.48 25.02 -8.07
CA GLY A 151 2.57 25.98 -8.25
C GLY A 151 3.94 25.36 -8.01
N LYS A 152 4.95 26.23 -7.99
CA LYS A 152 6.36 25.86 -7.78
C LYS A 152 6.89 24.85 -8.80
N LEU A 153 6.40 24.95 -10.03
CA LEU A 153 6.82 24.12 -11.14
C LEU A 153 7.89 24.80 -11.97
N LYS A 154 8.60 24.01 -12.78
CA LYS A 154 9.50 24.57 -13.79
C LYS A 154 8.66 25.27 -14.87
N ALA A 155 9.02 26.52 -15.17
CA ALA A 155 8.28 27.33 -16.15
C ALA A 155 8.29 26.72 -17.54
N GLY A 156 7.14 26.75 -18.22
CA GLY A 156 7.01 26.31 -19.59
C GLY A 156 7.26 24.84 -19.85
N LYS A 157 7.29 24.01 -18.83
CA LYS A 157 7.53 22.57 -18.99
C LYS A 157 6.23 21.77 -19.05
N LYS A 158 6.26 20.67 -19.80
CA LYS A 158 5.18 19.72 -19.87
C LYS A 158 5.22 18.81 -18.64
N TYR A 159 4.12 18.74 -17.92
CA TYR A 159 3.92 17.83 -16.81
C TYR A 159 2.88 16.77 -17.15
N TYR A 160 3.18 15.55 -16.80
CA TYR A 160 2.21 14.47 -16.84
C TYR A 160 1.50 14.43 -15.50
N VAL A 161 0.20 14.27 -15.53
CA VAL A 161 -0.65 14.34 -14.34
C VAL A 161 -1.55 13.12 -14.31
N ARG A 162 -1.70 12.56 -13.12
CA ARG A 162 -2.71 11.54 -12.88
C ARG A 162 -3.47 11.87 -11.60
N ILE A 163 -4.78 11.69 -11.64
CA ILE A 163 -5.68 11.94 -10.53
C ILE A 163 -6.44 10.65 -10.23
N CYS A 164 -6.44 10.23 -8.99
CA CYS A 164 -7.26 9.11 -8.55
C CYS A 164 -8.09 9.50 -7.35
N SER A 165 -9.28 8.91 -7.25
CA SER A 165 -10.10 8.99 -6.06
C SER A 165 -9.53 8.09 -4.97
N TYR A 166 -9.68 8.49 -3.72
CA TYR A 166 -9.42 7.60 -2.61
C TYR A 166 -10.60 7.60 -1.64
N LYS A 167 -10.70 6.53 -0.87
CA LYS A 167 -11.71 6.40 0.16
C LYS A 167 -11.03 5.92 1.44
N LYS A 168 -11.25 6.66 2.54
CA LYS A 168 -10.75 6.24 3.85
C LYS A 168 -11.52 5.03 4.32
N SER A 169 -10.81 4.01 4.80
CA SER A 169 -11.45 2.89 5.49
C SER A 169 -11.91 3.34 6.87
N GLY A 170 -13.09 2.87 7.30
CA GLY A 170 -13.61 3.11 8.63
C GLY A 170 -14.49 4.35 8.79
N GLY A 171 -14.81 5.10 7.76
CA GLY A 171 -15.89 6.12 7.73
C GLY A 171 -15.79 7.27 8.72
N LYS A 172 -14.61 7.60 9.21
CA LYS A 172 -14.43 8.75 10.11
C LYS A 172 -13.23 9.58 9.70
#